data_6bfbff581f682ccc4689eb1222e4536f
#
_entry.id   6bfbff581f682ccc4689eb1222e4536f
#
_cell.length_a   1.000
_cell.length_b   1.000
_cell.length_c   1.000
_cell.angle_alpha   90.00
_cell.angle_beta   90.00
_cell.angle_gamma   90.00
#
_symmetry.space_group_name_H-M   'P 1'
#
loop_
_entity.id
_entity.type
_entity.pdbx_description
1 polymer ?
#
loop_
_entity_poly.entity_id
_entity_poly.type
_entity_poly.pdbx_seq_one_letter_code
_entity_poly.pdbx_strand_id
1 'polypeptide(L)'
;MDTMPNDLLVLLAVSRTAKFTTAAHNLGLTHSTVSRRISALKKSLGGRVLARSDDGWELTDLGERAVAVAEQMETAVAELGNTRQGPDTVTGVVRMTATDGFSAYIASPAVAKLRRRHPGLSVEIVTVTRQALQQRSGLDIEVVVGEPRVHRAEAMKLGDYELGLYASSDYLAARGTPASVDELSDHRLVYFVDSMLQVDDLDAPRRLFPSMKDALTSTNVFVHVEATRAGAGIGFLPCFMADRHPDLVRLFPDTAAERLPYWLVLRPDSMRRPAIAALVQALKDQMLAYRGALEGRGGTNRHN
;
A
#
# COMPACT_ATOMS: atom_id res chain seq x y z
N MET A 1 -19.26 -29.71 -19.53
CA MET A 1 -18.26 -29.53 -18.46
C MET A 1 -17.08 -28.67 -18.90
N ASP A 2 -16.93 -28.33 -20.19
CA ASP A 2 -15.74 -27.67 -20.76
C ASP A 2 -15.64 -26.13 -20.58
N THR A 3 -16.64 -25.47 -20.04
CA THR A 3 -16.64 -24.00 -19.97
C THR A 3 -16.26 -23.45 -18.58
N MET A 4 -16.39 -24.22 -17.52
CA MET A 4 -16.20 -23.77 -16.15
C MET A 4 -14.79 -23.16 -15.89
N PRO A 5 -13.68 -23.75 -16.34
CA PRO A 5 -12.36 -23.15 -16.16
C PRO A 5 -12.23 -21.75 -16.77
N ASN A 6 -12.70 -21.59 -17.99
CA ASN A 6 -12.69 -20.31 -18.68
C ASN A 6 -13.61 -19.27 -18.03
N ASP A 7 -14.75 -19.72 -17.48
CA ASP A 7 -15.68 -18.84 -16.81
C ASP A 7 -15.16 -18.37 -15.44
N LEU A 8 -14.37 -19.21 -14.75
CA LEU A 8 -13.61 -18.83 -13.54
C LEU A 8 -12.58 -17.76 -13.84
N LEU A 9 -11.80 -17.88 -14.94
CA LEU A 9 -10.84 -16.84 -15.35
C LEU A 9 -11.53 -15.53 -15.72
N VAL A 10 -12.72 -15.59 -16.32
CA VAL A 10 -13.54 -14.39 -16.58
C VAL A 10 -14.01 -13.76 -15.28
N LEU A 11 -14.45 -14.53 -14.28
CA LEU A 11 -14.79 -14.01 -12.96
C LEU A 11 -13.60 -13.34 -12.31
N LEU A 12 -12.42 -13.95 -12.38
CA LEU A 12 -11.17 -13.39 -11.87
C LEU A 12 -10.84 -12.03 -12.52
N ALA A 13 -11.03 -11.89 -13.84
CA ALA A 13 -10.82 -10.61 -14.52
C ALA A 13 -11.83 -9.54 -14.11
N VAL A 14 -13.11 -9.93 -13.90
CA VAL A 14 -14.15 -9.01 -13.42
C VAL A 14 -13.88 -8.57 -11.97
N SER A 15 -13.47 -9.49 -11.10
CA SER A 15 -13.17 -9.18 -9.70
C SER A 15 -12.01 -8.17 -9.57
N ARG A 16 -11.03 -8.27 -10.46
CA ARG A 16 -9.85 -7.38 -10.49
C ARG A 16 -10.17 -5.97 -10.97
N THR A 17 -11.19 -5.81 -11.80
CA THR A 17 -11.52 -4.53 -12.43
C THR A 17 -12.78 -3.88 -11.89
N ALA A 18 -13.61 -4.61 -11.13
CA ALA A 18 -14.94 -4.24 -10.67
C ALA A 18 -15.90 -3.83 -11.82
N LYS A 19 -15.48 -3.95 -13.09
CA LYS A 19 -16.23 -3.51 -14.29
C LYS A 19 -16.17 -4.55 -15.40
N PHE A 20 -17.33 -4.95 -15.90
CA PHE A 20 -17.44 -5.89 -17.03
C PHE A 20 -16.79 -5.39 -18.31
N THR A 21 -16.90 -4.08 -18.58
CA THR A 21 -16.31 -3.45 -19.77
C THR A 21 -14.79 -3.51 -19.76
N THR A 22 -14.16 -3.21 -18.64
CA THR A 22 -12.70 -3.27 -18.49
C THR A 22 -12.20 -4.72 -18.55
N ALA A 23 -12.90 -5.65 -17.86
CA ALA A 23 -12.57 -7.07 -17.93
C ALA A 23 -12.69 -7.60 -19.36
N ALA A 24 -13.72 -7.23 -20.11
CA ALA A 24 -13.92 -7.61 -21.50
C ALA A 24 -12.74 -7.12 -22.39
N HIS A 25 -12.36 -5.86 -22.24
CA HIS A 25 -11.21 -5.30 -22.98
C HIS A 25 -9.92 -6.07 -22.68
N ASN A 26 -9.63 -6.33 -21.41
CA ASN A 26 -8.40 -7.02 -20.98
C ASN A 26 -8.34 -8.47 -21.45
N LEU A 27 -9.49 -9.11 -21.65
CA LEU A 27 -9.58 -10.49 -22.13
C LEU A 27 -9.74 -10.60 -23.65
N GLY A 28 -9.82 -9.48 -24.38
CA GLY A 28 -10.12 -9.48 -25.81
C GLY A 28 -11.53 -10.03 -26.13
N LEU A 29 -12.49 -9.87 -25.19
CA LEU A 29 -13.85 -10.36 -25.31
C LEU A 29 -14.84 -9.18 -25.44
N THR A 30 -16.09 -9.49 -25.82
CA THR A 30 -17.17 -8.52 -25.77
C THR A 30 -17.82 -8.51 -24.37
N HIS A 31 -18.42 -7.36 -23.98
CA HIS A 31 -19.19 -7.26 -22.74
C HIS A 31 -20.27 -8.34 -22.64
N SER A 32 -20.99 -8.63 -23.72
CA SER A 32 -22.03 -9.68 -23.75
C SER A 32 -21.47 -11.07 -23.50
N THR A 33 -20.26 -11.36 -24.00
CA THR A 33 -19.56 -12.62 -23.75
C THR A 33 -19.18 -12.77 -22.27
N VAL A 34 -18.61 -11.73 -21.67
CA VAL A 34 -18.30 -11.72 -20.22
C VAL A 34 -19.56 -11.93 -19.40
N SER A 35 -20.64 -11.19 -19.66
CA SER A 35 -21.91 -11.32 -18.94
C SER A 35 -22.50 -12.72 -19.06
N ARG A 36 -22.48 -13.31 -20.26
CA ARG A 36 -22.96 -14.68 -20.50
C ARG A 36 -22.13 -15.72 -19.72
N ARG A 37 -20.80 -15.59 -19.68
CA ARG A 37 -19.91 -16.50 -18.94
C ARG A 37 -20.11 -16.40 -17.44
N ILE A 38 -20.28 -15.20 -16.88
CA ILE A 38 -20.62 -15.00 -15.46
C ILE A 38 -21.98 -15.63 -15.14
N SER A 39 -22.96 -15.50 -16.04
CA SER A 39 -24.29 -16.12 -15.87
C SER A 39 -24.21 -17.65 -15.92
N ALA A 40 -23.37 -18.21 -16.79
CA ALA A 40 -23.13 -19.66 -16.86
C ALA A 40 -22.44 -20.15 -15.56
N LEU A 41 -21.44 -19.44 -15.07
CA LEU A 41 -20.75 -19.77 -13.83
C LEU A 41 -21.69 -19.74 -12.62
N LYS A 42 -22.54 -18.70 -12.52
CA LYS A 42 -23.60 -18.61 -11.50
C LYS A 42 -24.51 -19.85 -11.51
N LYS A 43 -24.91 -20.32 -12.71
CA LYS A 43 -25.75 -21.52 -12.87
C LYS A 43 -25.01 -22.78 -12.46
N SER A 44 -23.74 -22.92 -12.85
CA SER A 44 -22.90 -24.10 -12.54
C SER A 44 -22.60 -24.22 -11.05
N LEU A 45 -22.37 -23.09 -10.35
CA LEU A 45 -22.06 -23.04 -8.93
C LEU A 45 -23.30 -22.98 -8.02
N GLY A 46 -24.50 -22.86 -8.58
CA GLY A 46 -25.74 -22.84 -7.83
C GLY A 46 -26.02 -21.57 -7.03
N GLY A 47 -25.28 -20.48 -7.30
CA GLY A 47 -25.42 -19.22 -6.55
C GLY A 47 -24.83 -17.99 -7.24
N ARG A 48 -25.11 -16.81 -6.69
CA ARG A 48 -24.52 -15.57 -7.19
C ARG A 48 -23.05 -15.50 -6.80
N VAL A 49 -22.18 -15.20 -7.77
CA VAL A 49 -20.74 -14.98 -7.56
C VAL A 49 -20.38 -13.50 -7.49
N LEU A 50 -21.28 -12.62 -7.97
CA LEU A 50 -21.13 -11.16 -7.93
C LEU A 50 -22.40 -10.52 -7.37
N ALA A 51 -22.22 -9.47 -6.58
CA ALA A 51 -23.23 -8.52 -6.13
C ALA A 51 -22.90 -7.13 -6.69
N ARG A 52 -23.93 -6.27 -6.80
CA ARG A 52 -23.73 -4.88 -7.23
C ARG A 52 -23.53 -4.01 -6.00
N SER A 53 -22.53 -3.11 -6.06
CA SER A 53 -22.28 -2.06 -5.08
C SER A 53 -22.24 -0.70 -5.76
N ASP A 54 -22.12 0.37 -4.98
CA ASP A 54 -22.04 1.75 -5.49
C ASP A 54 -20.78 1.96 -6.35
N ASP A 55 -19.69 1.24 -6.04
CA ASP A 55 -18.41 1.31 -6.74
C ASP A 55 -18.29 0.33 -7.93
N GLY A 56 -19.31 -0.49 -8.18
CA GLY A 56 -19.29 -1.47 -9.27
C GLY A 56 -19.75 -2.86 -8.87
N TRP A 57 -18.97 -3.88 -9.21
CA TRP A 57 -19.27 -5.28 -8.91
C TRP A 57 -18.33 -5.82 -7.84
N GLU A 58 -18.89 -6.39 -6.78
CA GLU A 58 -18.19 -7.03 -5.69
C GLU A 58 -18.44 -8.54 -5.67
N LEU A 59 -17.49 -9.30 -5.12
CA LEU A 59 -17.68 -10.74 -4.94
C LEU A 59 -18.65 -11.04 -3.79
N THR A 60 -19.43 -12.10 -3.95
CA THR A 60 -20.10 -12.76 -2.83
C THR A 60 -19.14 -13.77 -2.18
N ASP A 61 -19.49 -14.35 -1.03
CA ASP A 61 -18.70 -15.43 -0.39
C ASP A 61 -18.45 -16.61 -1.36
N LEU A 62 -19.44 -16.93 -2.22
CA LEU A 62 -19.29 -17.94 -3.26
C LEU A 62 -18.32 -17.47 -4.34
N GLY A 63 -18.39 -16.18 -4.70
CA GLY A 63 -17.49 -15.52 -5.64
C GLY A 63 -16.05 -15.52 -5.17
N GLU A 64 -15.80 -15.23 -3.90
CA GLU A 64 -14.46 -15.26 -3.29
C GLU A 64 -13.83 -16.66 -3.38
N ARG A 65 -14.60 -17.68 -3.03
CA ARG A 65 -14.12 -19.08 -3.16
C ARG A 65 -13.84 -19.45 -4.61
N ALA A 66 -14.69 -19.02 -5.54
CA ALA A 66 -14.50 -19.27 -6.97
C ALA A 66 -13.27 -18.55 -7.52
N VAL A 67 -13.02 -17.30 -7.11
CA VAL A 67 -11.83 -16.53 -7.47
C VAL A 67 -10.56 -17.17 -6.91
N ALA A 68 -10.57 -17.66 -5.68
CA ALA A 68 -9.41 -18.37 -5.11
C ALA A 68 -9.01 -19.59 -5.95
N VAL A 69 -9.99 -20.34 -6.45
CA VAL A 69 -9.73 -21.46 -7.38
C VAL A 69 -9.18 -20.96 -8.73
N ALA A 70 -9.75 -19.87 -9.26
CA ALA A 70 -9.29 -19.30 -10.53
C ALA A 70 -7.84 -18.80 -10.45
N GLU A 71 -7.44 -18.24 -9.32
CA GLU A 71 -6.05 -17.79 -9.05
C GLU A 71 -5.08 -18.98 -9.00
N GLN A 72 -5.48 -20.08 -8.38
CA GLN A 72 -4.67 -21.32 -8.38
C GLN A 72 -4.49 -21.86 -9.80
N MET A 73 -5.55 -21.84 -10.61
CA MET A 73 -5.48 -22.25 -12.02
C MET A 73 -4.57 -21.32 -12.83
N GLU A 74 -4.69 -20.00 -12.69
CA GLU A 74 -3.81 -19.03 -13.36
C GLU A 74 -2.35 -19.29 -12.99
N THR A 75 -2.06 -19.54 -11.71
CA THR A 75 -0.72 -19.87 -11.20
C THR A 75 -0.18 -21.16 -11.84
N ALA A 76 -0.98 -22.22 -11.82
CA ALA A 76 -0.57 -23.51 -12.39
C ALA A 76 -0.29 -23.42 -13.91
N VAL A 77 -1.10 -22.64 -14.63
CA VAL A 77 -0.86 -22.38 -16.07
C VAL A 77 0.41 -21.55 -16.29
N ALA A 78 0.66 -20.55 -15.45
CA ALA A 78 1.88 -19.74 -15.53
C ALA A 78 3.14 -20.58 -15.24
N GLU A 79 3.07 -21.54 -14.31
CA GLU A 79 4.17 -22.48 -14.03
C GLU A 79 4.52 -23.36 -15.24
N LEU A 80 3.55 -23.81 -16.01
CA LEU A 80 3.78 -24.54 -17.24
C LEU A 80 4.50 -23.70 -18.32
N GLY A 81 4.22 -22.40 -18.35
CA GLY A 81 4.91 -21.46 -19.24
C GLY A 81 6.38 -21.21 -18.84
N ASN A 82 6.71 -21.36 -17.57
CA ASN A 82 8.06 -21.12 -17.02
C ASN A 82 9.08 -22.21 -17.39
N THR A 83 8.67 -23.36 -17.88
CA THR A 83 9.58 -24.43 -18.32
C THR A 83 10.51 -24.02 -19.47
N ARG A 84 10.28 -22.86 -20.10
CA ARG A 84 11.13 -22.28 -21.17
C ARG A 84 12.15 -21.23 -20.67
N GLN A 85 12.00 -20.75 -19.44
CA GLN A 85 12.95 -19.83 -18.80
C GLN A 85 13.60 -20.62 -17.66
N GLY A 86 14.93 -20.52 -17.48
CA GLY A 86 15.70 -21.33 -16.54
C GLY A 86 15.05 -21.48 -15.16
N PRO A 87 15.40 -22.53 -14.38
CA PRO A 87 14.68 -22.98 -13.18
C PRO A 87 14.55 -21.93 -12.07
N ASP A 88 15.30 -20.81 -12.15
CA ASP A 88 15.32 -19.75 -11.12
C ASP A 88 14.52 -18.50 -11.50
N THR A 89 13.79 -18.49 -12.63
CA THR A 89 13.11 -17.25 -13.09
C THR A 89 11.63 -17.28 -12.72
N VAL A 90 11.23 -16.34 -11.87
CA VAL A 90 9.81 -16.16 -11.48
C VAL A 90 9.10 -15.22 -12.45
N THR A 91 7.87 -15.57 -12.83
CA THR A 91 7.04 -14.78 -13.74
C THR A 91 5.65 -14.56 -13.16
N GLY A 92 4.86 -13.69 -13.79
CA GLY A 92 3.47 -13.43 -13.44
C GLY A 92 3.25 -12.01 -12.91
N VAL A 93 2.04 -11.76 -12.40
CA VAL A 93 1.62 -10.47 -11.84
C VAL A 93 1.37 -10.64 -10.35
N VAL A 94 1.98 -9.77 -9.53
CA VAL A 94 1.67 -9.64 -8.10
C VAL A 94 1.04 -8.28 -7.87
N ARG A 95 -0.09 -8.26 -7.20
CA ARG A 95 -0.83 -7.03 -6.86
C ARG A 95 -0.70 -6.73 -5.40
N MET A 96 -0.26 -5.50 -5.09
CA MET A 96 -0.12 -5.07 -3.71
C MET A 96 -0.76 -3.71 -3.46
N THR A 97 -1.16 -3.49 -2.21
CA THR A 97 -1.48 -2.15 -1.71
C THR A 97 -0.45 -1.74 -0.67
N ALA A 98 -0.17 -0.44 -0.62
CA ALA A 98 0.67 0.15 0.42
C ALA A 98 0.37 1.65 0.52
N THR A 99 0.90 2.31 1.57
CA THR A 99 0.89 3.77 1.67
C THR A 99 1.79 4.40 0.61
N ASP A 100 1.54 5.65 0.26
CA ASP A 100 2.29 6.39 -0.77
C ASP A 100 3.81 6.38 -0.51
N GLY A 101 4.22 6.73 0.73
CA GLY A 101 5.63 6.76 1.11
C GLY A 101 6.31 5.40 1.03
N PHE A 102 5.66 4.33 1.52
CA PHE A 102 6.17 2.97 1.39
C PHE A 102 6.29 2.56 -0.08
N SER A 103 5.27 2.85 -0.87
CA SER A 103 5.25 2.52 -2.30
C SER A 103 6.41 3.15 -3.06
N ALA A 104 6.68 4.44 -2.82
CA ALA A 104 7.72 5.17 -3.52
C ALA A 104 9.14 4.80 -3.07
N TYR A 105 9.38 4.70 -1.77
CA TYR A 105 10.75 4.60 -1.24
C TYR A 105 11.19 3.18 -0.87
N ILE A 106 10.24 2.27 -0.69
CA ILE A 106 10.53 0.87 -0.34
C ILE A 106 10.12 -0.07 -1.48
N ALA A 107 8.84 -0.08 -1.86
CA ALA A 107 8.36 -1.04 -2.84
C ALA A 107 8.96 -0.82 -4.23
N SER A 108 8.99 0.42 -4.74
CA SER A 108 9.52 0.70 -6.08
C SER A 108 10.99 0.30 -6.25
N PRO A 109 11.93 0.64 -5.34
CA PRO A 109 13.31 0.16 -5.42
C PRO A 109 13.44 -1.36 -5.27
N ALA A 110 12.62 -1.99 -4.40
CA ALA A 110 12.61 -3.44 -4.24
C ALA A 110 12.19 -4.14 -5.53
N VAL A 111 11.10 -3.67 -6.15
CA VAL A 111 10.59 -4.19 -7.44
C VAL A 111 11.62 -3.98 -8.55
N ALA A 112 12.27 -2.82 -8.61
CA ALA A 112 13.31 -2.55 -9.61
C ALA A 112 14.49 -3.52 -9.50
N LYS A 113 14.92 -3.86 -8.29
CA LYS A 113 15.97 -4.87 -8.04
C LYS A 113 15.49 -6.28 -8.38
N LEU A 114 14.25 -6.62 -7.98
CA LEU A 114 13.66 -7.93 -8.20
C LEU A 114 13.49 -8.23 -9.69
N ARG A 115 13.02 -7.25 -10.49
CA ARG A 115 12.83 -7.41 -11.93
C ARG A 115 14.12 -7.62 -12.74
N ARG A 116 15.28 -7.19 -12.21
CA ARG A 116 16.56 -7.52 -12.85
C ARG A 116 16.88 -9.02 -12.80
N ARG A 117 16.40 -9.73 -11.76
CA ARG A 117 16.55 -11.19 -11.63
C ARG A 117 15.41 -11.95 -12.27
N HIS A 118 14.22 -11.35 -12.31
CA HIS A 118 12.96 -11.94 -12.75
C HIS A 118 12.24 -11.01 -13.74
N PRO A 119 12.73 -10.85 -14.98
CA PRO A 119 12.20 -9.89 -15.94
C PRO A 119 10.73 -10.14 -16.35
N GLY A 120 10.28 -11.39 -16.24
CA GLY A 120 8.89 -11.79 -16.49
C GLY A 120 7.92 -11.49 -15.32
N LEU A 121 8.41 -10.96 -14.17
CA LEU A 121 7.57 -10.58 -13.07
C LEU A 121 7.08 -9.14 -13.23
N SER A 122 5.77 -8.92 -13.08
CA SER A 122 5.14 -7.61 -13.00
C SER A 122 4.54 -7.40 -11.61
N VAL A 123 4.63 -6.17 -11.10
CA VAL A 123 4.04 -5.78 -9.81
C VAL A 123 3.13 -4.59 -10.05
N GLU A 124 1.87 -4.72 -9.66
CA GLU A 124 0.89 -3.63 -9.64
C GLU A 124 0.76 -3.10 -8.21
N ILE A 125 0.99 -1.81 -8.02
CA ILE A 125 0.89 -1.16 -6.71
C ILE A 125 -0.29 -0.20 -6.72
N VAL A 126 -1.21 -0.38 -5.79
CA VAL A 126 -2.30 0.56 -5.53
C VAL A 126 -2.03 1.26 -4.22
N THR A 127 -1.88 2.58 -4.24
CA THR A 127 -1.62 3.33 -3.02
C THR A 127 -2.91 3.63 -2.27
N VAL A 128 -2.93 3.30 -0.99
CA VAL A 128 -4.08 3.52 -0.09
C VAL A 128 -3.60 3.87 1.30
N THR A 129 -4.30 4.81 1.95
CA THR A 129 -4.06 5.19 3.35
C THR A 129 -5.26 4.73 4.19
N ARG A 130 -5.48 3.41 4.23
CA ARG A 130 -6.61 2.80 4.96
C ARG A 130 -6.15 1.56 5.70
N GLN A 131 -6.97 1.09 6.66
CA GLN A 131 -6.81 -0.24 7.26
C GLN A 131 -6.86 -1.31 6.17
N ALA A 132 -6.21 -2.46 6.46
CA ALA A 132 -6.20 -3.60 5.57
C ALA A 132 -7.61 -3.92 5.06
N LEU A 133 -7.83 -3.74 3.76
CA LEU A 133 -9.10 -4.05 3.11
C LEU A 133 -9.12 -5.55 2.82
N GLN A 134 -9.41 -6.37 3.82
CA GLN A 134 -9.52 -7.84 3.71
C GLN A 134 -10.48 -8.32 2.61
N GLN A 135 -11.19 -7.43 1.95
CA GLN A 135 -12.29 -7.74 1.03
C GLN A 135 -12.06 -7.32 -0.43
N ARG A 136 -10.94 -6.68 -0.78
CA ARG A 136 -10.69 -6.46 -2.20
C ARG A 136 -10.13 -7.74 -2.83
N SER A 137 -11.00 -8.45 -3.52
CA SER A 137 -10.61 -9.57 -4.38
C SER A 137 -9.54 -9.12 -5.39
N GLY A 138 -8.52 -9.95 -5.54
CA GLY A 138 -7.45 -9.69 -6.49
C GLY A 138 -6.19 -9.04 -5.93
N LEU A 139 -6.13 -8.72 -4.63
CA LEU A 139 -4.89 -8.30 -3.97
C LEU A 139 -4.15 -9.53 -3.42
N ASP A 140 -2.86 -9.57 -3.66
CA ASP A 140 -1.97 -10.64 -3.16
C ASP A 140 -1.31 -10.23 -1.84
N ILE A 141 -0.96 -8.94 -1.70
CA ILE A 141 -0.20 -8.38 -0.58
C ILE A 141 -0.83 -7.04 -0.18
N GLU A 142 -0.98 -6.83 1.13
CA GLU A 142 -1.30 -5.51 1.67
C GLU A 142 -0.18 -5.09 2.64
N VAL A 143 0.31 -3.86 2.52
CA VAL A 143 1.22 -3.25 3.49
C VAL A 143 0.48 -2.12 4.19
N VAL A 144 0.34 -2.26 5.50
CA VAL A 144 -0.41 -1.33 6.36
C VAL A 144 0.47 -0.75 7.45
N VAL A 145 0.05 0.37 8.01
CA VAL A 145 0.65 0.99 9.20
C VAL A 145 -0.14 0.55 10.43
N GLY A 146 0.55 0.26 11.51
CA GLY A 146 -0.07 -0.28 12.73
C GLY A 146 -0.31 -1.79 12.65
N GLU A 147 -0.52 -2.42 13.79
CA GLU A 147 -0.77 -3.85 13.87
C GLU A 147 -2.19 -4.18 13.36
N PRO A 148 -2.31 -4.98 12.28
CA PRO A 148 -3.60 -5.25 11.68
C PRO A 148 -4.42 -6.24 12.52
N ARG A 149 -5.70 -5.95 12.71
CA ARG A 149 -6.66 -6.88 13.36
C ARG A 149 -7.24 -7.81 12.31
N VAL A 150 -6.52 -8.89 12.00
CA VAL A 150 -6.93 -9.84 10.95
C VAL A 150 -7.40 -11.18 11.54
N HIS A 151 -8.50 -11.75 11.00
CA HIS A 151 -9.05 -13.01 11.47
C HIS A 151 -8.75 -14.20 10.55
N ARG A 152 -8.53 -13.95 9.25
CA ARG A 152 -8.34 -14.99 8.22
C ARG A 152 -7.17 -14.68 7.28
N ALA A 153 -6.19 -13.90 7.74
CA ALA A 153 -5.01 -13.54 7.00
C ALA A 153 -3.78 -13.78 7.85
N GLU A 154 -2.63 -13.93 7.20
CA GLU A 154 -1.32 -13.98 7.84
C GLU A 154 -0.75 -12.56 7.88
N ALA A 155 -0.34 -12.10 9.06
CA ALA A 155 0.28 -10.82 9.24
C ALA A 155 1.72 -10.98 9.72
N MET A 156 2.65 -10.23 9.13
CA MET A 156 4.03 -10.18 9.57
C MET A 156 4.54 -8.75 9.63
N LYS A 157 5.26 -8.41 10.69
CA LYS A 157 5.91 -7.12 10.82
C LYS A 157 7.09 -7.04 9.84
N LEU A 158 7.13 -5.96 9.04
CA LEU A 158 8.24 -5.69 8.12
C LEU A 158 9.35 -4.86 8.78
N GLY A 159 8.99 -3.96 9.67
CA GLY A 159 9.88 -3.05 10.37
C GLY A 159 9.17 -1.79 10.80
N ASP A 160 9.93 -0.87 11.39
CA ASP A 160 9.38 0.40 11.88
C ASP A 160 9.91 1.58 11.04
N TYR A 161 9.16 2.67 11.05
CA TYR A 161 9.61 3.97 10.57
C TYR A 161 9.26 5.05 11.58
N GLU A 162 9.93 6.18 11.50
CA GLU A 162 9.76 7.29 12.43
C GLU A 162 9.10 8.49 11.76
N LEU A 163 8.13 9.08 12.45
CA LEU A 163 7.55 10.39 12.17
C LEU A 163 8.24 11.42 13.06
N GLY A 164 8.47 12.62 12.53
CA GLY A 164 9.00 13.75 13.26
C GLY A 164 8.34 15.07 12.86
N LEU A 165 8.48 16.08 13.68
CA LEU A 165 8.05 17.43 13.34
C LEU A 165 9.08 18.11 12.46
N TYR A 166 8.61 18.73 11.37
CA TYR A 166 9.44 19.48 10.42
C TYR A 166 8.79 20.81 10.05
N ALA A 167 9.62 21.80 9.81
CA ALA A 167 9.21 23.07 9.24
C ALA A 167 10.23 23.53 8.19
N SER A 168 9.80 24.32 7.20
CA SER A 168 10.77 24.92 6.28
C SER A 168 11.55 26.03 6.95
N SER A 169 12.81 26.21 6.54
CA SER A 169 13.68 27.29 7.03
C SER A 169 13.00 28.67 6.88
N ASP A 170 12.33 28.91 5.75
CA ASP A 170 11.62 30.14 5.47
C ASP A 170 10.43 30.36 6.42
N TYR A 171 9.68 29.30 6.73
CA TYR A 171 8.61 29.37 7.72
C TYR A 171 9.14 29.77 9.11
N LEU A 172 10.25 29.13 9.54
CA LEU A 172 10.88 29.42 10.83
C LEU A 172 11.45 30.85 10.89
N ALA A 173 12.02 31.33 9.80
CA ALA A 173 12.49 32.74 9.69
C ALA A 173 11.34 33.74 9.82
N ALA A 174 10.17 33.43 9.27
CA ALA A 174 9.01 34.31 9.28
C ALA A 174 8.17 34.24 10.56
N ARG A 175 8.07 33.06 11.20
CA ARG A 175 7.20 32.80 12.34
C ARG A 175 7.92 32.57 13.68
N GLY A 176 9.25 32.50 13.65
CA GLY A 176 10.06 32.09 14.78
C GLY A 176 10.21 30.58 14.88
N THR A 177 11.29 30.13 15.50
CA THR A 177 11.54 28.74 15.84
C THR A 177 11.00 28.48 17.24
N PRO A 178 10.03 27.55 17.43
CA PRO A 178 9.52 27.25 18.76
C PRO A 178 10.64 26.71 19.66
N ALA A 179 10.77 27.26 20.86
CA ALA A 179 11.77 26.85 21.84
C ALA A 179 11.33 25.66 22.67
N SER A 180 10.02 25.39 22.73
CA SER A 180 9.44 24.26 23.47
C SER A 180 8.23 23.66 22.71
N VAL A 181 7.82 22.47 23.13
CA VAL A 181 6.61 21.81 22.59
C VAL A 181 5.34 22.61 22.90
N ASP A 182 5.30 23.36 24.02
CA ASP A 182 4.15 24.18 24.38
C ASP A 182 3.95 25.35 23.41
N GLU A 183 5.00 25.91 22.84
CA GLU A 183 4.95 26.98 21.84
C GLU A 183 4.40 26.52 20.48
N LEU A 184 4.28 25.21 20.27
CA LEU A 184 3.64 24.66 19.06
C LEU A 184 2.17 25.08 18.91
N SER A 185 1.52 25.51 20.01
CA SER A 185 0.15 26.06 19.99
C SER A 185 0.00 27.30 19.10
N ASP A 186 1.08 28.08 18.92
CA ASP A 186 1.11 29.28 18.09
C ASP A 186 1.36 28.97 16.60
N HIS A 187 1.68 27.72 16.30
CA HIS A 187 1.94 27.24 14.95
C HIS A 187 0.76 26.43 14.39
N ARG A 188 0.79 26.19 13.09
CA ARG A 188 -0.24 25.42 12.39
C ARG A 188 0.31 24.07 11.96
N LEU A 189 -0.56 23.06 12.02
CA LEU A 189 -0.22 21.67 11.67
C LEU A 189 -0.58 21.38 10.19
N VAL A 190 0.35 20.71 9.53
CA VAL A 190 0.11 20.05 8.22
C VAL A 190 0.08 18.55 8.46
N TYR A 191 -1.07 17.92 8.27
CA TYR A 191 -1.22 16.49 8.55
C TYR A 191 -2.39 15.85 7.79
N PHE A 192 -2.77 14.63 8.20
CA PHE A 192 -3.89 13.89 7.61
C PHE A 192 -5.24 14.52 7.92
N VAL A 193 -6.22 14.26 7.04
CA VAL A 193 -7.64 14.59 7.27
C VAL A 193 -8.17 13.66 8.35
N ASP A 194 -8.51 14.21 9.51
CA ASP A 194 -8.90 13.49 10.73
C ASP A 194 -10.04 12.48 10.49
N SER A 195 -11.12 12.95 9.88
CA SER A 195 -12.29 12.13 9.58
C SER A 195 -12.04 10.96 8.60
N MET A 196 -10.88 10.95 7.92
CA MET A 196 -10.48 9.94 6.95
C MET A 196 -9.35 9.03 7.47
N LEU A 197 -8.80 9.31 8.66
CA LEU A 197 -7.86 8.43 9.34
C LEU A 197 -8.62 7.20 9.83
N GLN A 198 -8.29 6.05 9.27
CA GLN A 198 -8.83 4.75 9.70
C GLN A 198 -7.78 3.91 10.44
N VAL A 199 -6.68 4.52 10.86
CA VAL A 199 -5.58 3.89 11.55
C VAL A 199 -5.32 4.67 12.83
N ASP A 200 -5.67 4.08 13.97
CA ASP A 200 -5.55 4.71 15.30
C ASP A 200 -4.12 5.19 15.57
N ASP A 201 -3.11 4.46 15.09
CA ASP A 201 -1.70 4.78 15.28
C ASP A 201 -1.26 6.05 14.51
N LEU A 202 -1.99 6.46 13.45
CA LEU A 202 -1.72 7.70 12.71
C LEU A 202 -2.36 8.94 13.35
N ASP A 203 -3.09 8.81 14.45
CA ASP A 203 -3.65 9.94 15.20
C ASP A 203 -2.64 10.55 16.21
N ALA A 204 -1.37 10.17 16.13
CA ALA A 204 -0.30 10.62 17.03
C ALA A 204 -0.22 12.15 17.20
N PRO A 205 -0.29 13.01 16.15
CA PRO A 205 -0.19 14.45 16.35
C PRO A 205 -1.32 15.05 17.16
N ARG A 206 -2.55 14.54 17.02
CA ARG A 206 -3.70 14.98 17.80
C ARG A 206 -3.54 14.66 19.29
N ARG A 207 -2.92 13.52 19.57
CA ARG A 207 -2.60 13.08 20.92
C ARG A 207 -1.39 13.81 21.51
N LEU A 208 -0.35 14.00 20.69
CA LEU A 208 0.91 14.62 21.14
C LEU A 208 0.82 16.17 21.20
N PHE A 209 0.10 16.77 20.27
CA PHE A 209 0.03 18.23 20.07
C PHE A 209 -1.43 18.70 19.92
N PRO A 210 -2.29 18.47 20.93
CA PRO A 210 -3.74 18.73 20.80
C PRO A 210 -4.09 20.21 20.64
N SER A 211 -3.17 21.11 20.98
CA SER A 211 -3.35 22.57 20.87
C SER A 211 -3.09 23.10 19.45
N MET A 212 -2.39 22.35 18.59
CA MET A 212 -2.11 22.79 17.23
C MET A 212 -3.39 22.77 16.38
N LYS A 213 -3.60 23.85 15.63
CA LYS A 213 -4.71 23.95 14.65
C LYS A 213 -4.22 23.64 13.26
N ASP A 214 -5.07 23.01 12.45
CA ASP A 214 -4.73 22.67 11.08
C ASP A 214 -4.47 23.90 10.21
N ALA A 215 -3.43 23.82 9.38
CA ALA A 215 -3.21 24.71 8.25
C ALA A 215 -3.69 24.06 6.96
N LEU A 216 -3.25 22.82 6.73
CA LEU A 216 -3.60 22.03 5.57
C LEU A 216 -3.73 20.56 5.96
N THR A 217 -4.78 19.91 5.49
CA THR A 217 -4.96 18.48 5.68
C THR A 217 -5.11 17.77 4.33
N SER A 218 -4.54 16.58 4.22
CA SER A 218 -4.60 15.75 3.01
C SER A 218 -4.57 14.27 3.38
N THR A 219 -5.04 13.41 2.50
CA THR A 219 -4.87 11.95 2.62
C THR A 219 -3.56 11.47 1.99
N ASN A 220 -2.78 12.35 1.37
CA ASN A 220 -1.55 12.04 0.66
C ASN A 220 -0.33 12.64 1.36
N VAL A 221 0.61 11.79 1.79
CA VAL A 221 1.81 12.22 2.52
C VAL A 221 2.75 13.11 1.70
N PHE A 222 2.77 13.00 0.37
CA PHE A 222 3.57 13.91 -0.46
C PHE A 222 3.02 15.34 -0.41
N VAL A 223 1.69 15.49 -0.31
CA VAL A 223 1.08 16.82 -0.10
C VAL A 223 1.51 17.41 1.23
N HIS A 224 1.64 16.59 2.29
CA HIS A 224 2.14 17.06 3.57
C HIS A 224 3.59 17.56 3.47
N VAL A 225 4.47 16.79 2.81
CA VAL A 225 5.87 17.19 2.62
C VAL A 225 5.95 18.51 1.86
N GLU A 226 5.29 18.61 0.70
CA GLU A 226 5.35 19.80 -0.14
C GLU A 226 4.69 21.02 0.50
N ALA A 227 3.57 20.84 1.22
CA ALA A 227 2.93 21.94 1.96
C ALA A 227 3.83 22.48 3.09
N THR A 228 4.52 21.58 3.82
CA THR A 228 5.48 21.96 4.85
C THR A 228 6.65 22.72 4.24
N ARG A 229 7.20 22.25 3.13
CA ARG A 229 8.27 22.92 2.37
C ARG A 229 7.84 24.31 1.88
N ALA A 230 6.62 24.42 1.41
CA ALA A 230 6.02 25.70 0.98
C ALA A 230 5.69 26.66 2.14
N GLY A 231 5.95 26.28 3.40
CA GLY A 231 5.71 27.13 4.56
C GLY A 231 4.25 27.22 5.00
N ALA A 232 3.41 26.24 4.69
CA ALA A 232 2.02 26.23 5.15
C ALA A 232 1.89 26.06 6.68
N GLY A 233 2.88 25.40 7.29
CA GLY A 233 2.90 25.11 8.73
C GLY A 233 4.00 24.10 9.09
N ILE A 234 3.90 23.56 10.30
CA ILE A 234 4.75 22.47 10.78
C ILE A 234 4.09 21.15 10.37
N GLY A 235 4.82 20.29 9.68
CA GLY A 235 4.37 18.97 9.27
C GLY A 235 4.84 17.89 10.23
N PHE A 236 3.99 16.90 10.53
CA PHE A 236 4.41 15.67 11.19
C PHE A 236 4.63 14.61 10.11
N LEU A 237 5.90 14.44 9.72
CA LEU A 237 6.29 13.79 8.46
C LEU A 237 7.13 12.53 8.71
N PRO A 238 7.07 11.52 7.82
CA PRO A 238 8.02 10.42 7.84
C PRO A 238 9.44 10.95 7.65
N CYS A 239 10.34 10.68 8.62
CA CYS A 239 11.71 11.16 8.60
C CYS A 239 12.44 10.78 7.31
N PHE A 240 12.23 9.54 6.80
CA PHE A 240 12.87 9.08 5.56
C PHE A 240 12.43 9.84 4.31
N MET A 241 11.33 10.60 4.38
CA MET A 241 10.90 11.50 3.32
C MET A 241 11.42 12.91 3.56
N ALA A 242 11.22 13.45 4.76
CA ALA A 242 11.56 14.83 5.11
C ALA A 242 13.05 15.09 5.08
N ASP A 243 13.90 14.19 5.60
CA ASP A 243 15.37 14.32 5.64
C ASP A 243 16.04 14.38 4.26
N ARG A 244 15.30 14.11 3.19
CA ARG A 244 15.78 14.26 1.80
C ARG A 244 15.76 15.73 1.32
N HIS A 245 15.12 16.61 2.06
CA HIS A 245 14.90 17.99 1.70
C HIS A 245 15.71 18.90 2.62
N PRO A 246 16.79 19.55 2.10
CA PRO A 246 17.67 20.40 2.91
C PRO A 246 17.01 21.69 3.41
N ASP A 247 15.88 22.05 2.84
CA ASP A 247 15.02 23.18 3.24
C ASP A 247 14.11 22.87 4.43
N LEU A 248 14.02 21.60 4.86
CA LEU A 248 13.28 21.17 6.04
C LEU A 248 14.19 21.02 7.25
N VAL A 249 13.79 21.66 8.34
CA VAL A 249 14.44 21.58 9.65
C VAL A 249 13.61 20.70 10.57
N ARG A 250 14.23 19.71 11.18
CA ARG A 250 13.59 18.84 12.16
C ARG A 250 13.50 19.56 13.52
N LEU A 251 12.32 19.55 14.12
CA LEU A 251 12.03 20.15 15.41
C LEU A 251 11.88 19.06 16.47
N PHE A 252 12.45 19.30 17.65
CA PHE A 252 12.32 18.43 18.83
C PHE A 252 12.55 16.93 18.55
N PRO A 253 13.70 16.54 17.96
CA PRO A 253 13.93 15.16 17.52
C PRO A 253 13.83 14.12 18.64
N ASP A 254 14.14 14.52 19.89
CA ASP A 254 14.17 13.64 21.06
C ASP A 254 12.82 13.54 21.78
N THR A 255 11.91 14.49 21.57
CA THR A 255 10.66 14.60 22.34
C THR A 255 9.40 14.61 21.50
N ALA A 256 9.51 14.84 20.18
CA ALA A 256 8.39 14.93 19.26
C ALA A 256 8.59 13.97 18.08
N ALA A 257 8.76 12.70 18.40
CA ALA A 257 8.87 11.62 17.41
C ALA A 257 7.91 10.49 17.76
N GLU A 258 7.38 9.84 16.74
CA GLU A 258 6.52 8.66 16.90
C GLU A 258 7.03 7.54 15.98
N ARG A 259 7.13 6.33 16.52
CA ARG A 259 7.58 5.17 15.76
C ARG A 259 6.41 4.26 15.42
N LEU A 260 6.19 4.05 14.14
CA LEU A 260 5.08 3.29 13.60
C LEU A 260 5.56 2.04 12.85
N PRO A 261 4.91 0.88 13.06
CA PRO A 261 5.27 -0.34 12.36
C PRO A 261 4.60 -0.43 10.98
N TYR A 262 5.35 -0.90 9.98
CA TYR A 262 4.78 -1.47 8.77
C TYR A 262 4.52 -2.96 8.95
N TRP A 263 3.30 -3.37 8.62
CA TRP A 263 2.89 -4.77 8.61
C TRP A 263 2.53 -5.20 7.20
N LEU A 264 2.88 -6.41 6.88
CA LEU A 264 2.52 -7.07 5.63
C LEU A 264 1.43 -8.09 5.94
N VAL A 265 0.33 -8.01 5.18
CA VAL A 265 -0.83 -8.89 5.32
C VAL A 265 -0.99 -9.69 4.04
N LEU A 266 -1.14 -10.99 4.19
CA LEU A 266 -1.24 -11.97 3.12
C LEU A 266 -2.46 -12.86 3.34
N ARG A 267 -3.03 -13.37 2.26
CA ARG A 267 -3.96 -14.51 2.38
C ARG A 267 -3.20 -15.76 2.81
N PRO A 268 -3.84 -16.68 3.54
CA PRO A 268 -3.25 -17.96 3.88
C PRO A 268 -2.70 -18.66 2.61
N ASP A 269 -1.58 -19.34 2.74
CA ASP A 269 -0.89 -20.04 1.64
C ASP A 269 -0.34 -19.16 0.50
N SER A 270 -0.51 -17.83 0.53
CA SER A 270 0.02 -16.94 -0.51
C SER A 270 1.53 -17.08 -0.71
N MET A 271 2.26 -17.35 0.37
CA MET A 271 3.71 -17.56 0.32
C MET A 271 4.16 -18.81 -0.46
N ARG A 272 3.24 -19.72 -0.79
CA ARG A 272 3.53 -20.87 -1.68
C ARG A 272 3.69 -20.44 -3.14
N ARG A 273 3.17 -19.25 -3.51
CA ARG A 273 3.37 -18.70 -4.85
C ARG A 273 4.77 -18.07 -4.95
N PRO A 274 5.65 -18.57 -5.85
CA PRO A 274 7.03 -18.10 -5.94
C PRO A 274 7.15 -16.59 -6.20
N ALA A 275 6.23 -16.02 -6.98
CA ALA A 275 6.18 -14.59 -7.26
C ALA A 275 5.94 -13.74 -6.00
N ILE A 276 5.01 -14.18 -5.14
CA ILE A 276 4.72 -13.51 -3.87
C ILE A 276 5.90 -13.65 -2.91
N ALA A 277 6.42 -14.86 -2.74
CA ALA A 277 7.57 -15.11 -1.88
C ALA A 277 8.79 -14.27 -2.28
N ALA A 278 9.08 -14.17 -3.59
CA ALA A 278 10.17 -13.36 -4.11
C ALA A 278 9.95 -11.86 -3.84
N LEU A 279 8.73 -11.34 -4.02
CA LEU A 279 8.42 -9.93 -3.73
C LEU A 279 8.52 -9.65 -2.22
N VAL A 280 7.95 -10.52 -1.38
CA VAL A 280 8.03 -10.37 0.10
C VAL A 280 9.48 -10.33 0.56
N GLN A 281 10.33 -11.23 0.04
CA GLN A 281 11.77 -11.21 0.37
C GLN A 281 12.43 -9.91 -0.09
N ALA A 282 12.15 -9.45 -1.31
CA ALA A 282 12.70 -8.19 -1.83
C ALA A 282 12.26 -6.97 -0.99
N LEU A 283 11.02 -6.95 -0.50
CA LEU A 283 10.54 -5.90 0.41
C LEU A 283 11.28 -5.93 1.75
N LYS A 284 11.48 -7.12 2.35
CA LYS A 284 12.26 -7.28 3.59
C LYS A 284 13.71 -6.81 3.43
N ASP A 285 14.35 -7.22 2.34
CA ASP A 285 15.73 -6.82 2.04
C ASP A 285 15.84 -5.30 1.85
N GLN A 286 14.86 -4.68 1.19
CA GLN A 286 14.83 -3.24 1.01
C GLN A 286 14.57 -2.49 2.31
N MET A 287 13.66 -2.98 3.16
CA MET A 287 13.42 -2.41 4.50
C MET A 287 14.71 -2.43 5.33
N LEU A 288 15.42 -3.55 5.33
CA LEU A 288 16.69 -3.69 6.03
C LEU A 288 17.75 -2.72 5.49
N ALA A 289 17.88 -2.65 4.17
CA ALA A 289 18.85 -1.76 3.51
C ALA A 289 18.54 -0.26 3.76
N TYR A 290 17.26 0.08 3.98
CA TYR A 290 16.80 1.46 4.16
C TYR A 290 16.56 1.82 5.64
N ARG A 291 16.90 0.92 6.55
CA ARG A 291 16.63 1.01 7.99
C ARG A 291 17.10 2.32 8.62
N GLY A 292 18.33 2.76 8.32
CA GLY A 292 18.86 4.00 8.89
C GLY A 292 18.00 5.23 8.56
N ALA A 293 17.53 5.34 7.32
CA ALA A 293 16.64 6.42 6.92
C ALA A 293 15.24 6.29 7.57
N LEU A 294 14.71 5.07 7.65
CA LEU A 294 13.42 4.81 8.31
C LEU A 294 13.43 5.20 9.78
N GLU A 295 14.54 4.97 10.48
CA GLU A 295 14.73 5.31 11.90
C GLU A 295 15.11 6.78 12.14
N GLY A 296 15.03 7.66 11.13
CA GLY A 296 15.32 9.08 11.25
C GLY A 296 16.81 9.39 11.56
N ARG A 297 17.70 8.41 11.29
CA ARG A 297 19.15 8.57 11.51
C ARG A 297 19.89 9.20 10.32
N GLY A 298 19.14 9.51 9.25
CA GLY A 298 19.70 10.12 8.04
C GLY A 298 20.00 11.62 8.16
N GLY A 299 19.43 12.31 9.14
CA GLY A 299 19.51 13.75 9.32
C GLY A 299 20.60 14.28 10.27
N THR A 300 21.31 13.39 10.97
CA THR A 300 22.40 13.81 11.86
C THR A 300 23.70 13.98 11.09
N ASN A 301 23.89 15.09 10.43
CA ASN A 301 25.18 15.79 10.33
C ASN A 301 25.20 16.80 9.17
N ARG A 302 24.71 17.99 9.38
CA ARG A 302 25.21 19.18 8.64
C ARG A 302 24.83 20.46 9.37
N HIS A 303 25.23 20.58 10.64
CA HIS A 303 25.46 21.90 11.25
C HIS A 303 26.54 21.72 12.31
N ASN A 304 27.77 21.84 11.87
CA ASN A 304 28.92 22.37 12.61
C ASN A 304 29.56 23.39 11.72
#